data_540b0579c3007f7e130c1d2e2bca1a64
#
_entry.id   540b0579c3007f7e130c1d2e2bca1a64
#
_cell.length_a   1.000
_cell.length_b   1.000
_cell.length_c   1.000
_cell.angle_alpha   90.00
_cell.angle_beta   90.00
_cell.angle_gamma   90.00
#
_symmetry.space_group_name_H-M   'P 1'
#
loop_
_entity.id
_entity.type
_entity.pdbx_description
1 polymer ?
#
loop_
_entity_poly.entity_id
_entity_poly.type
_entity_poly.pdbx_seq_one_letter_code
_entity_poly.pdbx_strand_id
1 'polypeptide(L)'
;MPGAEQGRGLGQHVLAPPGDGHRVTGPGEPRRDGVDAIQQAWLRERPGTPVGSIGVITRIWWIGKLLDEERRATHQRTGMDAATLDLLSTLRREGEPYRLPPGELARRSLVSAGAISQRVARAEREGHVRRLRSTEDGRGVLVELTAQGHAAIEHTVDDLLTHEEGLLRALTPEERTTPAGLLRRLLADLTEIRQRARG
;
A
#
# COMPACT_ATOMS: atom_id res chain seq x y z
N MET A 1 -37.48 31.93 -0.93
CA MET A 1 -37.09 30.53 -0.83
C MET A 1 -36.22 30.15 -2.00
N PRO A 2 -34.92 30.03 -1.86
CA PRO A 2 -34.07 29.15 -2.70
C PRO A 2 -33.28 28.25 -1.76
N GLY A 3 -33.21 26.97 -1.89
CA GLY A 3 -32.65 26.22 -2.99
C GLY A 3 -31.28 25.70 -2.54
N ALA A 4 -31.27 24.51 -1.82
CA ALA A 4 -30.07 23.84 -1.34
C ALA A 4 -29.21 23.34 -2.55
N GLU A 5 -28.03 23.88 -2.71
CA GLU A 5 -27.00 23.32 -3.62
C GLU A 5 -26.34 22.11 -2.96
N GLN A 6 -26.66 20.95 -3.52
CA GLN A 6 -26.00 19.71 -3.24
C GLN A 6 -24.59 19.73 -3.88
N GLY A 7 -23.57 19.71 -3.05
CA GLY A 7 -22.18 19.50 -3.48
C GLY A 7 -22.04 18.16 -4.20
N ARG A 8 -21.85 18.23 -5.51
CA ARG A 8 -21.49 17.05 -6.33
C ARG A 8 -20.05 16.69 -6.03
N GLY A 9 -19.87 15.51 -5.45
CA GLY A 9 -18.58 14.89 -5.30
C GLY A 9 -17.91 14.75 -6.67
N LEU A 10 -16.68 15.23 -6.76
CA LEU A 10 -15.82 15.05 -7.92
C LEU A 10 -15.57 13.55 -8.09
N GLY A 11 -16.32 12.96 -9.02
CA GLY A 11 -16.16 11.57 -9.41
C GLY A 11 -14.75 11.33 -9.92
N GLN A 12 -14.09 10.33 -9.33
CA GLN A 12 -12.82 9.80 -9.79
C GLN A 12 -13.00 9.12 -11.16
N HIS A 13 -13.02 9.88 -12.23
CA HIS A 13 -12.82 9.36 -13.57
C HIS A 13 -11.30 9.19 -13.80
N VAL A 14 -10.74 8.15 -13.23
CA VAL A 14 -9.44 7.64 -13.66
C VAL A 14 -9.69 6.85 -14.93
N LEU A 15 -9.22 7.39 -16.08
CA LEU A 15 -9.22 6.68 -17.35
C LEU A 15 -8.59 5.29 -17.18
N ALA A 16 -9.36 4.25 -17.49
CA ALA A 16 -8.86 2.88 -17.49
C ALA A 16 -7.72 2.74 -18.51
N PRO A 17 -6.67 1.95 -18.20
CA PRO A 17 -5.63 1.67 -19.18
C PRO A 17 -6.24 0.95 -20.39
N PRO A 18 -5.82 1.30 -21.62
CA PRO A 18 -6.23 0.55 -22.80
C PRO A 18 -5.63 -0.87 -22.68
N GLY A 19 -6.49 -1.88 -22.65
CA GLY A 19 -6.07 -3.26 -22.81
C GLY A 19 -5.50 -3.42 -24.22
N ASP A 20 -4.24 -3.88 -24.33
CA ASP A 20 -3.81 -4.74 -25.43
C ASP A 20 -2.33 -5.13 -25.40
N GLY A 21 -2.12 -6.42 -25.77
CA GLY A 21 -1.04 -6.86 -26.63
C GLY A 21 0.37 -6.96 -26.02
N HIS A 22 0.61 -7.94 -25.16
CA HIS A 22 1.97 -8.34 -24.81
C HIS A 22 2.71 -8.92 -26.03
N ARG A 23 3.59 -8.12 -26.65
CA ARG A 23 4.72 -8.61 -27.42
C ARG A 23 6.01 -8.28 -26.68
N VAL A 24 6.70 -9.30 -26.24
CA VAL A 24 8.06 -9.23 -25.69
C VAL A 24 9.01 -8.91 -26.85
N THR A 25 9.66 -7.74 -26.80
CA THR A 25 10.78 -7.40 -27.68
C THR A 25 11.98 -7.01 -26.82
N GLY A 26 13.18 -7.41 -27.25
CA GLY A 26 14.45 -7.29 -26.54
C GLY A 26 14.88 -5.86 -26.17
N PRO A 27 16.11 -5.66 -25.58
CA PRO A 27 16.55 -4.39 -25.00
C PRO A 27 16.72 -3.34 -26.09
N GLY A 28 15.68 -2.53 -26.24
CA GLY A 28 15.63 -1.36 -27.14
C GLY A 28 14.96 -0.23 -26.38
N GLU A 29 15.00 0.99 -26.93
CA GLU A 29 14.44 2.22 -26.34
C GLU A 29 13.14 1.97 -25.53
N PRO A 30 12.93 2.64 -24.38
CA PRO A 30 11.75 2.45 -23.57
C PRO A 30 10.50 2.70 -24.42
N ARG A 31 9.70 1.66 -24.60
CA ARG A 31 8.45 1.75 -25.40
C ARG A 31 7.55 2.81 -24.77
N ARG A 32 7.04 3.72 -25.60
CA ARG A 32 6.03 4.69 -25.17
C ARG A 32 4.80 3.94 -24.68
N ASP A 33 4.29 4.35 -23.54
CA ASP A 33 3.07 3.82 -22.94
C ASP A 33 1.89 4.82 -23.03
N GLY A 34 0.75 4.45 -22.45
CA GLY A 34 -0.43 5.30 -22.43
C GLY A 34 -0.24 6.62 -21.68
N VAL A 35 0.71 6.69 -20.73
CA VAL A 35 1.02 7.92 -20.00
C VAL A 35 1.76 8.91 -20.89
N ASP A 36 2.65 8.44 -21.75
CA ASP A 36 3.31 9.28 -22.75
C ASP A 36 2.30 9.87 -23.73
N ALA A 37 1.29 9.09 -24.12
CA ALA A 37 0.18 9.57 -24.97
C ALA A 37 -0.63 10.69 -24.25
N ILE A 38 -0.89 10.56 -22.97
CA ILE A 38 -1.56 11.59 -22.15
C ILE A 38 -0.72 12.87 -22.12
N GLN A 39 0.58 12.78 -21.87
CA GLN A 39 1.46 13.95 -21.87
C GLN A 39 1.44 14.67 -23.23
N GLN A 40 1.57 13.92 -24.31
CA GLN A 40 1.55 14.47 -25.66
C GLN A 40 0.22 15.14 -26.01
N ALA A 41 -0.89 14.56 -25.59
CA ALA A 41 -2.23 15.15 -25.78
C ALA A 41 -2.32 16.51 -25.09
N TRP A 42 -1.90 16.63 -23.83
CA TRP A 42 -1.90 17.90 -23.10
C TRP A 42 -1.01 18.97 -23.75
N LEU A 43 0.18 18.59 -24.23
CA LEU A 43 1.09 19.52 -24.93
C LEU A 43 0.49 20.05 -26.24
N ARG A 44 -0.31 19.23 -26.97
CA ARG A 44 -1.01 19.67 -28.17
C ARG A 44 -2.19 20.60 -27.86
N GLU A 45 -3.02 20.21 -26.89
CA GLU A 45 -4.26 20.95 -26.56
C GLU A 45 -3.98 22.25 -25.77
N ARG A 46 -2.92 22.25 -24.97
CA ARG A 46 -2.52 23.38 -24.13
C ARG A 46 -1.00 23.56 -24.11
N PRO A 47 -0.40 24.15 -25.14
CA PRO A 47 1.02 24.44 -25.20
C PRO A 47 1.47 25.24 -23.96
N GLY A 48 2.62 24.88 -23.37
CA GLY A 48 3.15 25.53 -22.17
C GLY A 48 2.63 24.93 -20.83
N THR A 49 1.72 23.97 -20.84
CA THR A 49 1.30 23.27 -19.62
C THR A 49 2.46 22.45 -19.02
N PRO A 50 2.72 22.52 -17.70
CA PRO A 50 3.81 21.78 -17.06
C PRO A 50 3.42 20.30 -16.88
N VAL A 51 3.56 19.51 -17.93
CA VAL A 51 3.14 18.09 -17.97
C VAL A 51 4.17 17.12 -17.37
N GLY A 52 5.30 17.59 -16.84
CA GLY A 52 6.37 16.73 -16.32
C GLY A 52 5.93 15.78 -15.21
N SER A 53 5.01 16.24 -14.34
CA SER A 53 4.48 15.42 -13.24
C SER A 53 3.66 14.23 -13.73
N ILE A 54 3.01 14.33 -14.89
CA ILE A 54 2.16 13.25 -15.46
C ILE A 54 2.98 11.98 -15.63
N GLY A 55 4.22 12.11 -16.15
CA GLY A 55 5.10 10.98 -16.38
C GLY A 55 5.42 10.14 -15.14
N VAL A 56 5.40 10.75 -13.96
CA VAL A 56 5.69 10.08 -12.68
C VAL A 56 4.39 9.73 -11.96
N ILE A 57 3.57 10.73 -11.66
CA ILE A 57 2.40 10.56 -10.79
C ILE A 57 1.36 9.62 -11.42
N THR A 58 1.10 9.76 -12.73
CA THR A 58 0.12 8.90 -13.40
C THR A 58 0.58 7.45 -13.43
N ARG A 59 1.89 7.18 -13.68
CA ARG A 59 2.42 5.81 -13.62
C ARG A 59 2.32 5.23 -12.21
N ILE A 60 2.63 6.01 -11.17
CA ILE A 60 2.45 5.57 -9.78
C ILE A 60 0.99 5.19 -9.51
N TRP A 61 0.02 5.98 -9.94
CA TRP A 61 -1.40 5.67 -9.75
C TRP A 61 -1.85 4.42 -10.52
N TRP A 62 -1.40 4.25 -11.77
CA TRP A 62 -1.74 3.07 -12.55
C TRP A 62 -1.11 1.81 -11.98
N ILE A 63 0.17 1.88 -11.63
CA ILE A 63 0.87 0.77 -10.96
C ILE A 63 0.17 0.46 -9.62
N GLY A 64 -0.14 1.46 -8.82
CA GLY A 64 -0.83 1.27 -7.54
C GLY A 64 -2.19 0.57 -7.71
N LYS A 65 -2.96 0.92 -8.74
CA LYS A 65 -4.24 0.26 -9.05
C LYS A 65 -4.04 -1.23 -9.39
N LEU A 66 -3.07 -1.54 -10.26
CA LEU A 66 -2.77 -2.93 -10.64
C LEU A 66 -2.27 -3.73 -9.44
N LEU A 67 -1.39 -3.17 -8.62
CA LEU A 67 -0.91 -3.82 -7.40
C LEU A 67 -2.02 -4.04 -6.37
N ASP A 68 -3.00 -3.14 -6.29
CA ASP A 68 -4.18 -3.32 -5.43
C ASP A 68 -5.06 -4.49 -5.90
N GLU A 69 -5.20 -4.68 -7.20
CA GLU A 69 -5.95 -5.80 -7.79
C GLU A 69 -5.24 -7.13 -7.48
N GLU A 70 -3.92 -7.21 -7.69
CA GLU A 70 -3.11 -8.38 -7.35
C GLU A 70 -3.11 -8.71 -5.86
N ARG A 71 -3.03 -7.68 -5.00
CA ARG A 71 -3.12 -7.85 -3.55
C ARG A 71 -4.47 -8.41 -3.12
N ARG A 72 -5.59 -7.95 -3.72
CA ARG A 72 -6.92 -8.51 -3.44
C ARG A 72 -6.99 -9.99 -3.82
N ALA A 73 -6.42 -10.38 -4.97
CA ALA A 73 -6.35 -11.77 -5.38
C ALA A 73 -5.56 -12.61 -4.36
N THR A 74 -4.44 -12.10 -3.84
CA THR A 74 -3.68 -12.78 -2.77
C THR A 74 -4.50 -12.93 -1.50
N HIS A 75 -5.20 -11.90 -1.05
CA HIS A 75 -6.08 -11.97 0.12
C HIS A 75 -7.20 -13.01 -0.03
N GLN A 76 -7.75 -13.15 -1.24
CA GLN A 76 -8.75 -14.19 -1.52
C GLN A 76 -8.15 -15.60 -1.45
N ARG A 77 -6.93 -15.81 -1.95
CA ARG A 77 -6.25 -17.10 -1.90
C ARG A 77 -5.87 -17.51 -0.48
N THR A 78 -5.34 -16.59 0.30
CA THR A 78 -4.86 -16.87 1.66
C THR A 78 -5.95 -16.78 2.73
N GLY A 79 -7.13 -16.24 2.39
CA GLY A 79 -8.21 -16.00 3.34
C GLY A 79 -7.93 -14.93 4.39
N MET A 80 -6.80 -14.20 4.27
CA MET A 80 -6.42 -13.12 5.20
C MET A 80 -6.67 -11.76 4.55
N ASP A 81 -7.45 -10.90 5.21
CA ASP A 81 -7.69 -9.54 4.72
C ASP A 81 -6.50 -8.60 5.01
N ALA A 82 -6.45 -7.49 4.27
CA ALA A 82 -5.36 -6.52 4.33
C ALA A 82 -5.12 -5.93 5.73
N ALA A 83 -6.19 -5.74 6.53
CA ALA A 83 -6.07 -5.15 7.86
C ALA A 83 -5.48 -6.15 8.87
N THR A 84 -5.86 -7.42 8.76
CA THR A 84 -5.29 -8.52 9.54
C THR A 84 -3.84 -8.76 9.13
N LEU A 85 -3.54 -8.82 7.82
CA LEU A 85 -2.17 -8.95 7.32
C LEU A 85 -1.25 -7.85 7.85
N ASP A 86 -1.67 -6.58 7.78
CA ASP A 86 -0.89 -5.43 8.26
C ASP A 86 -0.61 -5.53 9.78
N LEU A 87 -1.63 -5.87 10.58
CA LEU A 87 -1.48 -6.06 12.02
C LEU A 87 -0.49 -7.17 12.37
N LEU A 88 -0.69 -8.37 11.81
CA LEU A 88 0.14 -9.54 12.12
C LEU A 88 1.57 -9.35 11.60
N SER A 89 1.74 -8.78 10.40
CA SER A 89 3.05 -8.45 9.84
C SER A 89 3.80 -7.43 10.72
N THR A 90 3.10 -6.45 11.28
CA THR A 90 3.71 -5.45 12.17
C THR A 90 4.22 -6.11 13.45
N LEU A 91 3.43 -7.00 14.06
CA LEU A 91 3.85 -7.77 15.23
C LEU A 91 5.01 -8.72 14.89
N ARG A 92 4.94 -9.41 13.76
CA ARG A 92 5.98 -10.38 13.35
C ARG A 92 7.33 -9.72 13.12
N ARG A 93 7.35 -8.53 12.50
CA ARG A 93 8.58 -7.76 12.25
C ARG A 93 9.20 -7.13 13.50
N GLU A 94 8.48 -7.07 14.62
CA GLU A 94 9.05 -6.63 15.89
C GLU A 94 10.13 -7.58 16.40
N GLY A 95 10.02 -8.86 16.10
CA GLY A 95 10.89 -9.88 16.68
C GLY A 95 10.36 -10.36 18.03
N GLU A 96 11.02 -11.33 18.64
CA GLU A 96 10.62 -11.84 19.95
C GLU A 96 10.59 -10.72 21.01
N PRO A 97 9.55 -10.65 21.80
CA PRO A 97 8.44 -11.59 22.00
C PRO A 97 7.19 -11.31 21.15
N TYR A 98 7.32 -10.65 20.00
CA TYR A 98 6.25 -10.40 19.00
C TYR A 98 5.03 -9.68 19.57
N ARG A 99 5.26 -8.66 20.39
CA ARG A 99 4.22 -7.91 21.09
C ARG A 99 4.47 -6.42 21.04
N LEU A 100 3.41 -5.64 20.93
CA LEU A 100 3.44 -4.18 20.91
C LEU A 100 2.23 -3.61 21.64
N PRO A 101 2.36 -2.42 22.24
CA PRO A 101 1.20 -1.67 22.72
C PRO A 101 0.33 -1.21 21.55
N PRO A 102 -1.03 -1.13 21.71
CA PRO A 102 -1.93 -0.69 20.66
C PRO A 102 -1.59 0.67 20.05
N GLY A 103 -1.08 1.61 20.84
CA GLY A 103 -0.66 2.93 20.36
C GLY A 103 0.50 2.84 19.36
N GLU A 104 1.46 1.96 19.61
CA GLU A 104 2.58 1.73 18.70
C GLU A 104 2.14 1.01 17.42
N LEU A 105 1.22 0.06 17.52
CA LEU A 105 0.60 -0.58 16.36
C LEU A 105 -0.13 0.46 15.49
N ALA A 106 -0.91 1.36 16.09
CA ALA A 106 -1.61 2.42 15.36
C ALA A 106 -0.64 3.35 14.63
N ARG A 107 0.45 3.72 15.28
CA ARG A 107 1.49 4.58 14.71
C ARG A 107 2.18 3.92 13.51
N ARG A 108 2.59 2.66 13.65
CA ARG A 108 3.30 1.90 12.58
C ARG A 108 2.41 1.54 11.41
N SER A 109 1.13 1.26 11.65
CA SER A 109 0.14 0.98 10.60
C SER A 109 -0.48 2.24 10.00
N LEU A 110 -0.10 3.44 10.44
CA LEU A 110 -0.62 4.73 9.98
C LEU A 110 -2.16 4.85 10.06
N VAL A 111 -2.75 4.25 11.09
CA VAL A 111 -4.20 4.25 11.33
C VAL A 111 -4.56 4.93 12.66
N SER A 112 -5.85 5.22 12.86
CA SER A 112 -6.34 5.78 14.12
C SER A 112 -6.36 4.73 15.26
N ALA A 113 -6.37 5.19 16.51
CA ALA A 113 -6.51 4.32 17.69
C ALA A 113 -7.81 3.49 17.66
N GLY A 114 -8.92 4.06 17.14
CA GLY A 114 -10.16 3.33 16.96
C GLY A 114 -10.04 2.21 15.92
N ALA A 115 -9.39 2.48 14.79
CA ALA A 115 -9.19 1.47 13.75
C ALA A 115 -8.31 0.31 14.24
N ILE A 116 -7.19 0.60 14.95
CA ILE A 116 -6.35 -0.48 15.47
C ILE A 116 -7.07 -1.30 16.54
N SER A 117 -7.91 -0.66 17.38
CA SER A 117 -8.71 -1.37 18.39
C SER A 117 -9.68 -2.37 17.76
N GLN A 118 -10.32 -2.01 16.65
CA GLN A 118 -11.20 -2.90 15.88
C GLN A 118 -10.43 -4.05 15.22
N ARG A 119 -9.27 -3.75 14.62
CA ARG A 119 -8.39 -4.78 14.01
C ARG A 119 -7.93 -5.81 15.04
N VAL A 120 -7.45 -5.34 16.20
CA VAL A 120 -7.02 -6.21 17.30
C VAL A 120 -8.17 -7.06 17.82
N ALA A 121 -9.35 -6.47 18.05
CA ALA A 121 -10.52 -7.23 18.53
C ALA A 121 -10.97 -8.31 17.53
N ARG A 122 -10.82 -8.06 16.24
CA ARG A 122 -11.10 -9.05 15.19
C ARG A 122 -10.05 -10.17 15.20
N ALA A 123 -8.77 -9.83 15.13
CA ALA A 123 -7.69 -10.81 15.12
C ALA A 123 -7.65 -11.67 16.41
N GLU A 124 -8.09 -11.11 17.55
CA GLU A 124 -8.24 -11.84 18.81
C GLU A 124 -9.38 -12.86 18.75
N ARG A 125 -10.54 -12.48 18.18
CA ARG A 125 -11.65 -13.43 17.94
C ARG A 125 -11.29 -14.56 16.97
N GLU A 126 -10.42 -14.26 16.01
CA GLU A 126 -9.91 -15.21 15.03
C GLU A 126 -8.73 -16.06 15.59
N GLY A 127 -8.29 -15.79 16.82
CA GLY A 127 -7.25 -16.55 17.51
C GLY A 127 -5.82 -16.19 17.09
N HIS A 128 -5.63 -15.16 16.27
CA HIS A 128 -4.30 -14.76 15.75
C HIS A 128 -3.46 -13.96 16.74
N VAL A 129 -4.12 -13.21 17.63
CA VAL A 129 -3.44 -12.40 18.65
C VAL A 129 -4.11 -12.60 20.01
N ARG A 130 -3.41 -12.20 21.08
CA ARG A 130 -3.96 -12.11 22.44
C ARG A 130 -3.58 -10.80 23.08
N ARG A 131 -4.43 -10.30 24.00
CA ARG A 131 -4.10 -9.16 24.83
C ARG A 131 -3.48 -9.63 26.15
N LEU A 132 -2.41 -8.96 26.54
CA LEU A 132 -1.72 -9.19 27.82
C LEU A 132 -1.68 -7.88 28.61
N ARG A 133 -1.61 -7.96 29.92
CA ARG A 133 -1.24 -6.80 30.75
C ARG A 133 0.25 -6.56 30.66
N SER A 134 0.66 -5.31 30.53
CA SER A 134 2.07 -4.93 30.62
C SER A 134 2.60 -5.27 32.02
N THR A 135 3.78 -5.86 32.08
CA THR A 135 4.44 -6.22 33.35
C THR A 135 5.28 -5.06 33.90
N GLU A 136 5.59 -4.06 33.09
CA GLU A 136 6.49 -2.96 33.49
C GLU A 136 5.81 -1.91 34.37
N ASP A 137 4.52 -1.64 34.15
CA ASP A 137 3.76 -0.66 34.96
C ASP A 137 2.37 -1.17 35.39
N GLY A 138 2.01 -2.38 35.01
CA GLY A 138 0.75 -3.03 35.40
C GLY A 138 -0.53 -2.39 34.81
N ARG A 139 -0.40 -1.26 34.09
CA ARG A 139 -1.53 -0.47 33.57
C ARG A 139 -1.71 -0.54 32.07
N GLY A 140 -0.66 -0.94 31.35
CA GLY A 140 -0.67 -1.01 29.90
C GLY A 140 -1.26 -2.33 29.36
N VAL A 141 -1.70 -2.30 28.11
CA VAL A 141 -2.11 -3.48 27.34
C VAL A 141 -1.07 -3.71 26.24
N LEU A 142 -0.65 -4.96 26.09
CA LEU A 142 0.16 -5.42 24.98
C LEU A 142 -0.66 -6.36 24.10
N VAL A 143 -0.44 -6.30 22.80
CA VAL A 143 -0.98 -7.23 21.81
C VAL A 143 0.14 -8.12 21.33
N GLU A 144 -0.02 -9.43 21.43
CA GLU A 144 0.99 -10.43 21.13
C GLU A 144 0.47 -11.43 20.10
N LEU A 145 1.33 -11.88 19.18
CA LEU A 145 1.02 -12.98 18.27
C LEU A 145 0.84 -14.29 19.05
N THR A 146 -0.17 -15.06 18.68
CA THR A 146 -0.29 -16.46 19.10
C THR A 146 0.50 -17.38 18.18
N ALA A 147 0.65 -18.65 18.53
CA ALA A 147 1.23 -19.66 17.63
C ALA A 147 0.42 -19.78 16.33
N GLN A 148 -0.91 -19.70 16.40
CA GLN A 148 -1.78 -19.67 15.22
C GLN A 148 -1.55 -18.42 14.37
N GLY A 149 -1.40 -17.25 15.00
CA GLY A 149 -1.08 -16.00 14.30
C GLY A 149 0.27 -16.05 13.60
N HIS A 150 1.28 -16.67 14.23
CA HIS A 150 2.58 -16.91 13.61
C HIS A 150 2.46 -17.76 12.33
N ALA A 151 1.84 -18.95 12.44
CA ALA A 151 1.67 -19.83 11.30
C ALA A 151 0.91 -19.15 10.15
N ALA A 152 -0.16 -18.41 10.47
CA ALA A 152 -0.97 -17.71 9.49
C ALA A 152 -0.20 -16.61 8.77
N ILE A 153 0.56 -15.79 9.50
CA ILE A 153 1.30 -14.68 8.88
C ILE A 153 2.48 -15.19 8.04
N GLU A 154 3.21 -16.19 8.48
CA GLU A 154 4.33 -16.75 7.73
C GLU A 154 3.87 -17.31 6.39
N HIS A 155 2.81 -18.15 6.39
CA HIS A 155 2.22 -18.67 5.15
C HIS A 155 1.75 -17.54 4.19
N THR A 156 1.07 -16.53 4.73
CA THR A 156 0.54 -15.44 3.90
C THR A 156 1.65 -14.55 3.33
N VAL A 157 2.69 -14.28 4.11
CA VAL A 157 3.83 -13.46 3.67
C VAL A 157 4.65 -14.19 2.61
N ASP A 158 4.87 -15.49 2.76
CA ASP A 158 5.59 -16.30 1.77
C ASP A 158 4.85 -16.30 0.42
N ASP A 159 3.53 -16.53 0.41
CA ASP A 159 2.71 -16.47 -0.81
C ASP A 159 2.74 -15.06 -1.43
N LEU A 160 2.55 -14.03 -0.61
CA LEU A 160 2.53 -12.63 -1.06
C LEU A 160 3.87 -12.23 -1.69
N LEU A 161 4.98 -12.44 -1.00
CA LEU A 161 6.29 -12.00 -1.47
C LEU A 161 6.74 -12.81 -2.69
N THR A 162 6.44 -14.09 -2.75
CA THR A 162 6.69 -14.92 -3.94
C THR A 162 5.92 -14.39 -5.15
N HIS A 163 4.67 -14.02 -4.95
CA HIS A 163 3.84 -13.42 -5.99
C HIS A 163 4.40 -12.05 -6.44
N GLU A 164 4.74 -11.17 -5.49
CA GLU A 164 5.29 -9.83 -5.76
C GLU A 164 6.62 -9.90 -6.53
N GLU A 165 7.50 -10.87 -6.22
CA GLU A 165 8.70 -11.11 -7.02
C GLU A 165 8.39 -11.42 -8.49
N GLY A 166 7.33 -12.20 -8.74
CA GLY A 166 6.83 -12.47 -10.08
C GLY A 166 6.34 -11.22 -10.82
N LEU A 167 5.76 -10.25 -10.12
CA LEU A 167 5.32 -8.97 -10.72
C LEU A 167 6.51 -8.10 -11.16
N LEU A 168 7.66 -8.25 -10.51
CA LEU A 168 8.88 -7.50 -10.82
C LEU A 168 9.76 -8.16 -11.88
N ARG A 169 9.31 -9.24 -12.53
CA ARG A 169 10.09 -10.00 -13.53
C ARG A 169 10.60 -9.19 -14.74
N ALA A 170 9.97 -8.04 -15.01
CA ALA A 170 10.38 -7.13 -16.07
C ALA A 170 11.65 -6.31 -15.74
N LEU A 171 12.09 -6.34 -14.48
CA LEU A 171 13.25 -5.61 -13.98
C LEU A 171 14.29 -6.59 -13.44
N THR A 172 15.57 -6.42 -13.85
CA THR A 172 16.66 -7.15 -13.21
C THR A 172 16.84 -6.71 -11.75
N PRO A 173 17.53 -7.49 -10.90
CA PRO A 173 17.81 -7.09 -9.51
C PRO A 173 18.51 -5.72 -9.42
N GLU A 174 19.42 -5.43 -10.33
CA GLU A 174 20.17 -4.17 -10.39
C GLU A 174 19.23 -3.00 -10.77
N GLU A 175 18.33 -3.21 -11.74
CA GLU A 175 17.36 -2.21 -12.18
C GLU A 175 16.34 -1.87 -11.09
N ARG A 176 16.04 -2.78 -10.16
CA ARG A 176 15.11 -2.53 -9.04
C ARG A 176 15.65 -1.52 -8.03
N THR A 177 16.96 -1.38 -7.92
CA THR A 177 17.59 -0.47 -6.94
C THR A 177 17.28 1.00 -7.23
N THR A 178 17.31 1.40 -8.50
CA THR A 178 17.06 2.78 -8.91
C THR A 178 15.64 3.25 -8.58
N PRO A 179 14.56 2.60 -9.05
CA PRO A 179 13.20 3.01 -8.70
C PRO A 179 12.93 2.93 -7.19
N ALA A 180 13.46 1.93 -6.48
CA ALA A 180 13.33 1.85 -5.02
C ALA A 180 13.92 3.08 -4.32
N GLY A 181 15.09 3.56 -4.77
CA GLY A 181 15.72 4.77 -4.25
C GLY A 181 14.92 6.05 -4.55
N LEU A 182 14.43 6.19 -5.77
CA LEU A 182 13.61 7.34 -6.19
C LEU A 182 12.26 7.39 -5.46
N LEU A 183 11.59 6.26 -5.36
CA LEU A 183 10.32 6.13 -4.63
C LEU A 183 10.48 6.41 -3.13
N ARG A 184 11.58 5.98 -2.51
CA ARG A 184 11.90 6.29 -1.11
C ARG A 184 11.99 7.79 -0.87
N ARG A 185 12.68 8.53 -1.73
CA ARG A 185 12.81 9.99 -1.64
C ARG A 185 11.46 10.68 -1.80
N LEU A 186 10.68 10.29 -2.81
CA LEU A 186 9.35 10.84 -3.04
C LEU A 186 8.40 10.56 -1.87
N LEU A 187 8.43 9.35 -1.32
CA LEU A 187 7.59 8.97 -0.17
C LEU A 187 7.94 9.78 1.08
N ALA A 188 9.23 10.01 1.35
CA ALA A 188 9.67 10.82 2.48
C ALA A 188 9.15 12.25 2.38
N ASP A 189 9.33 12.90 1.22
CA ASP A 189 8.90 14.28 0.97
C ASP A 189 7.37 14.44 1.09
N LEU A 190 6.61 13.54 0.45
CA LEU A 190 5.13 13.56 0.54
C LEU A 190 4.63 13.34 1.99
N THR A 191 5.35 12.54 2.77
CA THR A 191 5.01 12.31 4.18
C THR A 191 5.21 13.58 5.00
N GLU A 192 6.30 14.31 4.80
CA GLU A 192 6.55 15.60 5.45
C GLU A 192 5.52 16.66 5.06
N ILE A 193 5.21 16.80 3.76
CA ILE A 193 4.18 17.72 3.27
C ILE A 193 2.84 17.44 3.99
N ARG A 194 2.45 16.17 4.08
CA ARG A 194 1.21 15.76 4.76
C ARG A 194 1.23 16.04 6.26
N GLN A 195 2.37 15.92 6.93
CA GLN A 195 2.49 16.23 8.36
C GLN A 195 2.36 17.75 8.60
N ARG A 196 3.04 18.57 7.80
CA ARG A 196 2.94 20.05 7.87
C ARG A 196 1.53 20.57 7.61
N ALA A 197 0.76 19.91 6.73
CA ALA A 197 -0.61 20.33 6.43
C ALA A 197 -1.64 19.95 7.53
N ARG A 198 -1.23 19.17 8.55
CA ARG A 198 -2.09 18.73 9.66
C ARG A 198 -1.78 19.41 11.00
N GLY A 199 -0.65 20.09 11.09
CA GLY A 199 -0.25 20.90 12.24
C GLY A 199 -0.61 22.36 12.05
#